data_5d9df6a08478025a2e0fa04f3eff01d7
#
_entry.id   5d9df6a08478025a2e0fa04f3eff01d7
#
_cell.length_a   1.000
_cell.length_b   1.000
_cell.length_c   1.000
_cell.angle_alpha   90.00
_cell.angle_beta   90.00
_cell.angle_gamma   90.00
#
_symmetry.space_group_name_H-M   'P 1'
#
loop_
_entity.id
_entity.type
_entity.pdbx_description
1 polymer ?
#
loop_
_entity_poly.entity_id
_entity_poly.type
_entity_poly.pdbx_seq_one_letter_code
_entity_poly.pdbx_strand_id
1 'polypeptide(L)'
;MQKLGSGVITTTHDVDCVEFDWGKIQFLSEPAVTDADRFSFGVVELSQGKGHARHNHPGSEEVIYVISGEGEQMVDDKPPVKVGPGASIYIPADVYHSTVNTGGETMKLIVVYSPAGPERLLREIPGAKVTPPAG
;
A
#
# COMPACT_ATOMS: atom_id res chain seq x y z
N MET A 1 -15.07 12.70 4.50
CA MET A 1 -15.01 11.76 5.64
C MET A 1 -16.28 11.91 6.47
N GLN A 2 -16.88 10.80 6.83
CA GLN A 2 -18.18 10.82 7.51
C GLN A 2 -18.16 9.87 8.70
N LYS A 3 -18.59 10.36 9.85
CA LYS A 3 -18.79 9.50 11.02
C LYS A 3 -20.13 8.80 10.95
N LEU A 4 -20.15 7.52 11.30
CA LEU A 4 -21.39 6.74 11.42
C LEU A 4 -21.34 5.99 12.76
N GLY A 5 -21.99 6.54 13.77
CA GLY A 5 -21.85 6.03 15.14
C GLY A 5 -20.37 6.09 15.55
N SER A 6 -19.81 4.96 16.00
CA SER A 6 -18.38 4.86 16.33
C SER A 6 -17.51 4.57 15.11
N GLY A 7 -18.10 4.33 13.95
CA GLY A 7 -17.37 4.04 12.73
C GLY A 7 -17.03 5.29 11.93
N VAL A 8 -16.18 5.13 10.93
CA VAL A 8 -15.76 6.21 10.03
C VAL A 8 -15.84 5.71 8.60
N ILE A 9 -16.46 6.48 7.73
CA ILE A 9 -16.49 6.21 6.29
C ILE A 9 -15.55 7.20 5.61
N THR A 10 -14.62 6.69 4.83
CA THR A 10 -13.64 7.49 4.09
C THR A 10 -13.68 7.15 2.61
N THR A 11 -13.32 8.12 1.80
CA THR A 11 -13.07 7.90 0.36
C THR A 11 -11.67 8.41 0.03
N THR A 12 -11.21 8.12 -1.17
CA THR A 12 -9.90 8.60 -1.64
C THR A 12 -9.82 10.12 -1.71
N HIS A 13 -10.95 10.82 -1.75
CA HIS A 13 -11.00 12.28 -1.74
C HIS A 13 -10.75 12.88 -0.35
N ASP A 14 -10.85 12.07 0.69
CA ASP A 14 -10.78 12.54 2.08
C ASP A 14 -9.37 12.46 2.67
N VAL A 15 -8.44 11.82 1.98
CA VAL A 15 -7.12 11.47 2.52
C VAL A 15 -6.00 11.96 1.62
N ASP A 16 -4.80 12.06 2.20
CA ASP A 16 -3.60 12.40 1.44
C ASP A 16 -3.35 11.40 0.31
N CYS A 17 -2.78 11.90 -0.77
CA CYS A 17 -2.20 11.05 -1.82
C CYS A 17 -0.68 11.14 -1.74
N VAL A 18 -0.01 10.03 -1.53
CA VAL A 18 1.46 9.97 -1.50
C VAL A 18 1.93 9.42 -2.84
N GLU A 19 2.63 10.25 -3.60
CA GLU A 19 3.08 9.91 -4.94
C GLU A 19 4.58 9.66 -4.97
N PHE A 20 4.96 8.69 -5.80
CA PHE A 20 6.34 8.32 -6.10
C PHE A 20 6.47 8.19 -7.61
N ASP A 21 7.70 8.02 -8.11
CA ASP A 21 7.92 7.78 -9.54
C ASP A 21 7.36 6.42 -10.00
N TRP A 22 7.12 5.49 -9.09
CA TRP A 22 6.58 4.16 -9.38
C TRP A 22 5.07 4.04 -9.21
N GLY A 23 4.40 5.05 -8.66
CA GLY A 23 2.96 5.00 -8.44
C GLY A 23 2.51 5.86 -7.28
N LYS A 24 1.39 5.49 -6.66
CA LYS A 24 0.84 6.25 -5.55
C LYS A 24 0.17 5.36 -4.52
N ILE A 25 0.06 5.87 -3.29
CA ILE A 25 -0.62 5.20 -2.18
C ILE A 25 -1.53 6.20 -1.50
N GLN A 26 -2.73 5.74 -1.14
CA GLN A 26 -3.65 6.49 -0.30
C GLN A 26 -4.08 5.60 0.86
N PHE A 27 -3.86 6.05 2.09
CA PHE A 27 -4.28 5.32 3.28
C PHE A 27 -5.65 5.78 3.73
N LEU A 28 -6.64 4.93 3.53
CA LEU A 28 -8.04 5.22 3.88
C LEU A 28 -8.31 5.02 5.38
N SER A 29 -7.51 4.20 6.04
CA SER A 29 -7.55 4.03 7.49
C SER A 29 -6.14 3.94 8.03
N GLU A 30 -5.84 4.80 8.98
CA GLU A 30 -4.57 4.88 9.69
C GLU A 30 -4.80 5.72 10.95
N PRO A 31 -3.87 5.75 11.91
CA PRO A 31 -4.09 6.53 13.13
C PRO A 31 -4.49 7.99 12.89
N ALA A 32 -3.88 8.64 11.91
CA ALA A 32 -4.16 10.04 11.60
C ALA A 32 -5.53 10.28 10.95
N VAL A 33 -6.19 9.23 10.47
CA VAL A 33 -7.49 9.34 9.77
C VAL A 33 -8.64 8.79 10.61
N THR A 34 -8.47 7.58 11.14
CA THR A 34 -9.56 6.88 11.84
C THR A 34 -9.25 6.53 13.30
N ASP A 35 -8.09 6.93 13.81
CA ASP A 35 -7.55 6.53 15.12
C ASP A 35 -7.24 5.02 15.23
N ALA A 36 -7.35 4.27 14.14
CA ALA A 36 -6.97 2.86 14.13
C ALA A 36 -5.45 2.73 14.26
N ASP A 37 -4.96 2.01 15.26
CA ASP A 37 -3.53 1.83 15.49
C ASP A 37 -3.06 0.38 15.36
N ARG A 38 -3.99 -0.58 15.37
CA ARG A 38 -3.65 -1.99 15.22
C ARG A 38 -3.36 -2.39 13.78
N PHE A 39 -3.77 -1.56 12.84
CA PHE A 39 -3.52 -1.76 11.41
C PHE A 39 -3.61 -0.42 10.68
N SER A 40 -3.08 -0.39 9.47
CA SER A 40 -3.39 0.65 8.49
C SER A 40 -3.85 -0.04 7.20
N PHE A 41 -4.69 0.66 6.44
CA PHE A 41 -5.30 0.13 5.22
C PHE A 41 -5.09 1.15 4.10
N GLY A 42 -4.46 0.71 3.02
CA GLY A 42 -4.15 1.58 1.90
C GLY A 42 -4.52 0.98 0.56
N VAL A 43 -4.71 1.86 -0.41
CA VAL A 43 -4.90 1.51 -1.82
C VAL A 43 -3.69 2.00 -2.59
N VAL A 44 -3.09 1.09 -3.36
CA VAL A 44 -1.86 1.34 -4.10
C VAL A 44 -2.15 1.23 -5.59
N GLU A 45 -1.59 2.15 -6.37
CA GLU A 45 -1.55 2.02 -7.82
C GLU A 45 -0.08 2.00 -8.24
N LEU A 46 0.32 0.93 -8.94
CA LEU A 46 1.66 0.83 -9.51
C LEU A 46 1.58 1.15 -11.00
N SER A 47 2.41 2.08 -11.43
CA SER A 47 2.49 2.45 -12.84
C SER A 47 3.04 1.29 -13.67
N GLN A 48 2.65 1.22 -14.93
CA GLN A 48 3.09 0.18 -15.85
C GLN A 48 4.62 0.08 -15.89
N GLY A 49 5.14 -1.13 -15.73
CA GLY A 49 6.57 -1.41 -15.77
C GLY A 49 7.34 -0.99 -14.53
N LYS A 50 6.65 -0.53 -13.48
CA LYS A 50 7.30 -0.01 -12.28
C LYS A 50 6.81 -0.74 -11.04
N GLY A 51 7.52 -0.54 -9.95
CA GLY A 51 7.16 -1.15 -8.67
C GLY A 51 7.95 -0.55 -7.53
N HIS A 52 7.54 -0.88 -6.32
CA HIS A 52 8.26 -0.48 -5.13
C HIS A 52 9.51 -1.37 -5.00
N ALA A 53 10.67 -0.75 -4.85
CA ALA A 53 11.92 -1.46 -4.70
C ALA A 53 11.90 -2.38 -3.47
N ARG A 54 12.83 -3.34 -3.45
CA ARG A 54 13.01 -4.26 -2.32
C ARG A 54 13.08 -3.49 -1.00
N HIS A 55 12.22 -3.85 -0.07
CA HIS A 55 12.10 -3.19 1.24
C HIS A 55 11.49 -4.13 2.26
N ASN A 56 11.49 -3.71 3.52
CA ASN A 56 10.80 -4.42 4.59
C ASN A 56 10.08 -3.41 5.49
N HIS A 57 9.24 -3.95 6.38
CA HIS A 57 8.52 -3.14 7.37
C HIS A 57 8.86 -3.69 8.76
N PRO A 58 9.89 -3.14 9.43
CA PRO A 58 10.28 -3.62 10.76
C PRO A 58 9.12 -3.54 11.74
N GLY A 59 8.82 -4.67 12.37
CA GLY A 59 7.79 -4.78 13.38
C GLY A 59 6.36 -4.88 12.87
N SER A 60 6.12 -4.75 11.56
CA SER A 60 4.77 -4.85 10.99
C SER A 60 4.70 -5.96 9.95
N GLU A 61 3.68 -6.79 10.05
CA GLU A 61 3.35 -7.72 8.98
C GLU A 61 2.47 -7.01 7.95
N GLU A 62 2.42 -7.56 6.75
CA GLU A 62 1.68 -6.97 5.63
C GLU A 62 0.85 -8.01 4.91
N VAL A 63 -0.34 -7.62 4.44
CA VAL A 63 -1.09 -8.37 3.44
C VAL A 63 -1.28 -7.48 2.23
N ILE A 64 -0.99 -8.03 1.06
CA ILE A 64 -1.23 -7.36 -0.23
C ILE A 64 -2.31 -8.15 -0.95
N TYR A 65 -3.33 -7.46 -1.45
CA TYR A 65 -4.38 -8.06 -2.26
C TYR A 65 -4.41 -7.40 -3.64
N VAL A 66 -4.34 -8.19 -4.70
CA VAL A 66 -4.38 -7.66 -6.07
C VAL A 66 -5.83 -7.48 -6.51
N ILE A 67 -6.21 -6.23 -6.78
CA ILE A 67 -7.55 -5.90 -7.29
C ILE A 67 -7.58 -6.07 -8.81
N SER A 68 -6.61 -5.47 -9.50
CA SER A 68 -6.53 -5.49 -10.97
C SER A 68 -5.10 -5.34 -11.43
N GLY A 69 -4.84 -5.76 -12.66
CA GLY A 69 -3.51 -5.77 -13.22
C GLY A 69 -2.74 -7.03 -12.89
N GLU A 70 -1.56 -7.15 -13.47
CA GLU A 70 -0.69 -8.31 -13.28
C GLU A 70 0.71 -7.85 -12.92
N GLY A 71 1.38 -8.63 -12.08
CA GLY A 71 2.72 -8.30 -11.66
C GLY A 71 3.51 -9.51 -11.21
N GLU A 72 4.67 -9.23 -10.66
CA GLU A 72 5.54 -10.23 -10.06
C GLU A 72 5.82 -9.85 -8.61
N GLN A 73 5.70 -10.83 -7.73
CA GLN A 73 5.93 -10.67 -6.30
C GLN A 73 7.17 -11.43 -5.87
N MET A 74 8.06 -10.75 -5.16
CA MET A 74 9.23 -11.36 -4.51
C MET A 74 9.04 -11.30 -3.00
N VAL A 75 9.41 -12.39 -2.31
CA VAL A 75 9.45 -12.49 -0.85
C VAL A 75 10.70 -13.27 -0.47
N ASP A 76 11.45 -12.80 0.54
CA ASP A 76 12.66 -13.45 1.05
C ASP A 76 13.76 -13.66 0.00
N ASP A 77 13.83 -12.77 -0.98
CA ASP A 77 14.80 -12.88 -2.08
C ASP A 77 14.69 -14.18 -2.89
N LYS A 78 13.54 -14.85 -2.81
CA LYS A 78 13.24 -15.99 -3.67
C LYS A 78 12.88 -15.50 -5.07
N PRO A 79 12.98 -16.37 -6.10
CA PRO A 79 12.58 -15.97 -7.45
C PRO A 79 11.15 -15.42 -7.47
N PRO A 80 10.90 -14.31 -8.21
CA PRO A 80 9.58 -13.71 -8.27
C PRO A 80 8.53 -14.67 -8.84
N VAL A 81 7.30 -14.53 -8.35
CA VAL A 81 6.15 -15.32 -8.77
C VAL A 81 5.11 -14.38 -9.38
N LYS A 82 4.51 -14.79 -10.49
CA LYS A 82 3.43 -14.02 -11.11
C LYS A 82 2.20 -14.00 -10.23
N VAL A 83 1.61 -12.81 -10.10
CA VAL A 83 0.38 -12.59 -9.36
C VAL A 83 -0.59 -11.76 -10.21
N GLY A 84 -1.87 -12.00 -10.02
CA GLY A 84 -2.93 -11.29 -10.72
C GLY A 84 -4.16 -11.11 -9.84
N PRO A 85 -5.27 -10.60 -10.40
CA PRO A 85 -6.46 -10.30 -9.62
C PRO A 85 -6.93 -11.47 -8.76
N GLY A 86 -7.21 -11.19 -7.49
CA GLY A 86 -7.63 -12.20 -6.52
C GLY A 86 -6.49 -12.81 -5.71
N ALA A 87 -5.23 -12.53 -6.04
CA ALA A 87 -4.10 -13.03 -5.27
C ALA A 87 -3.95 -12.25 -3.96
N SER A 88 -3.68 -12.96 -2.88
CA SER A 88 -3.34 -12.39 -1.58
C SER A 88 -1.94 -12.84 -1.20
N ILE A 89 -1.09 -11.90 -0.83
CA ILE A 89 0.28 -12.16 -0.42
C ILE A 89 0.42 -11.78 1.05
N TYR A 90 0.82 -12.73 1.89
CA TYR A 90 1.14 -12.47 3.27
C TYR A 90 2.65 -12.34 3.44
N ILE A 91 3.07 -11.26 4.09
CA ILE A 91 4.48 -10.98 4.34
C ILE A 91 4.68 -10.82 5.84
N PRO A 92 5.44 -11.73 6.48
CA PRO A 92 5.75 -11.60 7.91
C PRO A 92 6.51 -10.31 8.21
N ALA A 93 6.49 -9.89 9.47
CA ALA A 93 7.24 -8.72 9.91
C ALA A 93 8.73 -8.88 9.58
N ASP A 94 9.37 -7.78 9.21
CA ASP A 94 10.80 -7.69 8.91
C ASP A 94 11.24 -8.33 7.59
N VAL A 95 10.37 -9.06 6.92
CA VAL A 95 10.71 -9.80 5.70
C VAL A 95 10.80 -8.87 4.49
N TYR A 96 11.89 -8.96 3.74
CA TYR A 96 12.09 -8.18 2.52
C TYR A 96 11.21 -8.69 1.39
N HIS A 97 10.66 -7.75 0.64
CA HIS A 97 9.74 -8.06 -0.45
C HIS A 97 9.70 -6.94 -1.48
N SER A 98 9.09 -7.22 -2.62
CA SER A 98 8.82 -6.22 -3.65
C SER A 98 7.69 -6.69 -4.57
N THR A 99 6.94 -5.74 -5.10
CA THR A 99 5.89 -5.98 -6.11
C THR A 99 6.21 -5.12 -7.31
N VAL A 100 6.25 -5.72 -8.49
CA VAL A 100 6.52 -5.01 -9.75
C VAL A 100 5.34 -5.25 -10.70
N ASN A 101 4.84 -4.17 -11.29
CA ASN A 101 3.82 -4.25 -12.33
C ASN A 101 4.45 -4.66 -13.65
N THR A 102 4.16 -5.87 -14.10
CA THR A 102 4.68 -6.41 -15.37
C THR A 102 3.60 -6.48 -16.45
N GLY A 103 2.41 -5.99 -16.15
CA GLY A 103 1.29 -5.97 -17.10
C GLY A 103 1.29 -4.74 -18.00
N GLY A 104 0.24 -4.64 -18.80
CA GLY A 104 0.06 -3.54 -19.78
C GLY A 104 -0.75 -2.36 -19.27
N GLU A 105 -1.13 -2.35 -18.00
CA GLU A 105 -1.95 -1.29 -17.40
C GLU A 105 -1.53 -1.03 -15.95
N THR A 106 -2.12 0.01 -15.34
CA THR A 106 -1.92 0.28 -13.92
C THR A 106 -2.36 -0.92 -13.09
N MET A 107 -1.54 -1.32 -12.12
CA MET A 107 -1.87 -2.40 -11.20
C MET A 107 -2.42 -1.79 -9.90
N LYS A 108 -3.59 -2.28 -9.46
CA LYS A 108 -4.21 -1.81 -8.22
C LYS A 108 -4.10 -2.87 -7.14
N LEU A 109 -3.66 -2.43 -5.96
CA LEU A 109 -3.45 -3.28 -4.80
C LEU A 109 -4.13 -2.68 -3.59
N ILE A 110 -4.53 -3.54 -2.67
CA ILE A 110 -4.85 -3.15 -1.29
C ILE A 110 -3.70 -3.63 -0.43
N VAL A 111 -3.25 -2.79 0.51
CA VAL A 111 -2.23 -3.16 1.49
C VAL A 111 -2.77 -2.94 2.90
N VAL A 112 -2.46 -3.87 3.78
CA VAL A 112 -2.77 -3.77 5.21
C VAL A 112 -1.47 -3.99 5.96
N TYR A 113 -1.11 -3.05 6.83
CA TYR A 113 0.03 -3.19 7.74
C TYR A 113 -0.50 -3.39 9.17
N SER A 114 0.06 -4.32 9.90
CA SER A 114 -0.31 -4.57 11.30
C SER A 114 0.92 -4.82 12.16
N PRO A 115 1.17 -4.01 13.21
CA PRO A 115 0.46 -2.78 13.56
C PRO A 115 0.67 -1.65 12.54
N ALA A 116 -0.08 -0.58 12.68
CA ALA A 116 0.15 0.63 11.89
C ALA A 116 1.55 1.18 12.16
N GLY A 117 2.12 1.90 11.21
CA GLY A 117 3.46 2.47 11.31
C GLY A 117 4.11 2.72 9.97
N PRO A 118 4.17 1.72 9.06
CA PRO A 118 4.83 1.90 7.76
C PRO A 118 4.29 3.07 6.94
N GLU A 119 3.01 3.40 7.05
CA GLU A 119 2.40 4.51 6.32
C GLU A 119 3.08 5.86 6.63
N ARG A 120 3.60 6.04 7.84
CA ARG A 120 4.32 7.27 8.20
C ARG A 120 5.70 7.29 7.56
N LEU A 121 6.39 6.15 7.58
CA LEU A 121 7.74 6.04 7.02
C LEU A 121 7.73 6.22 5.50
N LEU A 122 6.68 5.77 4.82
CA LEU A 122 6.54 5.96 3.38
C LEU A 122 6.53 7.43 2.99
N ARG A 123 5.92 8.29 3.81
CA ARG A 123 5.88 9.73 3.57
C ARG A 123 7.25 10.40 3.70
N GLU A 124 8.19 9.74 4.35
CA GLU A 124 9.54 10.25 4.60
C GLU A 124 10.58 9.75 3.59
N ILE A 125 10.20 8.85 2.69
CA ILE A 125 11.10 8.35 1.65
C ILE A 125 11.46 9.49 0.70
N PRO A 126 12.76 9.65 0.33
CA PRO A 126 13.15 10.64 -0.67
C PRO A 126 12.37 10.46 -1.97
N GLY A 127 11.85 11.55 -2.52
CA GLY A 127 11.03 11.53 -3.71
C GLY A 127 9.53 11.40 -3.45
N ALA A 128 9.11 11.16 -2.21
CA ALA A 128 7.70 11.13 -1.86
C ALA A 128 7.09 12.53 -1.97
N LYS A 129 5.97 12.64 -2.69
CA LYS A 129 5.21 13.88 -2.80
C LYS A 129 3.84 13.68 -2.17
N VAL A 130 3.58 14.39 -1.07
CA VAL A 130 2.31 14.30 -0.37
C VAL A 130 1.39 15.41 -0.85
N THR A 131 0.24 15.03 -1.40
CA THR A 131 -0.80 15.98 -1.81
C THR A 131 -1.94 15.87 -0.80
N PRO A 132 -2.36 17.02 -0.19
CA PRO A 132 -3.44 16.99 0.79
C PRO A 132 -4.78 16.61 0.15
N PRO A 133 -5.80 16.30 0.98
CA PRO A 133 -7.13 15.96 0.49
C PRO A 133 -7.71 17.03 -0.42
N ALA A 134 -8.47 16.60 -1.42
CA ALA A 134 -9.11 17.49 -2.40
C ALA A 134 -10.34 18.22 -1.83
N GLY A 135 -10.87 17.74 -0.72
CA GLY A 135 -12.03 18.33 -0.07
C GLY A 135 -11.72 19.38 1.00
#